data_39891d359664b735233fef2494f4d2bf
#
_entry.id   39891d359664b735233fef2494f4d2bf
#
_cell.length_a   1.000
_cell.length_b   1.000
_cell.length_c   1.000
_cell.angle_alpha   90.00
_cell.angle_beta   90.00
_cell.angle_gamma   90.00
#
_symmetry.space_group_name_H-M   'P 1'
#
loop_
_entity.id
_entity.type
_entity.pdbx_description
1 polymer ?
#
loop_
_entity_poly.entity_id
_entity_poly.type
_entity_poly.pdbx_seq_one_letter_code
_entity_poly.pdbx_strand_id
1 'polypeptide(L)'
;SIIGKAKSSSLQEKFKSIIGDDHNIRFPGYISERKKLIDAYDSHNILILPSYTEGQPYVVDEALARRRPVLIFEDISHIIKGRKGIFVSKRDINSFSEISKYIINNYKKIQEEIGKNKFPLEKNMFKQISDIISKN
;
A
#
# COMPACT_ATOMS: atom_id res chain seq x y z
N SER A 1 11.08 -5.01 -0.08
CA SER A 1 11.01 -5.27 1.39
C SER A 1 9.63 -5.76 1.79
N ILE A 2 9.58 -6.68 2.73
CA ILE A 2 8.34 -7.15 3.37
C ILE A 2 8.28 -6.54 4.77
N ILE A 3 7.34 -5.60 4.98
CA ILE A 3 7.20 -4.83 6.22
C ILE A 3 5.96 -5.32 6.95
N GLY A 4 6.08 -5.62 8.24
CA GLY A 4 4.97 -6.05 9.06
C GLY A 4 5.39 -6.95 10.21
N LYS A 5 4.41 -7.31 11.03
CA LYS A 5 4.61 -8.26 12.14
C LYS A 5 4.10 -9.63 11.72
N ALA A 6 4.98 -10.63 11.70
CA ALA A 6 4.54 -12.00 11.53
C ALA A 6 3.75 -12.46 12.77
N LYS A 7 2.60 -13.09 12.53
CA LYS A 7 1.73 -13.57 13.63
C LYS A 7 2.32 -14.76 14.39
N SER A 8 3.30 -15.47 13.81
CA SER A 8 3.97 -16.62 14.45
C SER A 8 5.40 -16.78 13.94
N SER A 9 6.27 -17.39 14.75
CA SER A 9 7.63 -17.77 14.35
C SER A 9 7.64 -18.75 13.17
N SER A 10 6.70 -19.70 13.14
CA SER A 10 6.56 -20.67 12.06
C SER A 10 6.29 -20.01 10.71
N LEU A 11 5.54 -18.91 10.69
CA LEU A 11 5.31 -18.14 9.46
C LEU A 11 6.59 -17.43 8.99
N GLN A 12 7.39 -16.89 9.91
CA GLN A 12 8.70 -16.29 9.57
C GLN A 12 9.67 -17.33 8.98
N GLU A 13 9.72 -18.52 9.57
CA GLU A 13 10.54 -19.63 9.07
C GLU A 13 10.10 -20.07 7.68
N LYS A 14 8.79 -20.19 7.46
CA LYS A 14 8.23 -20.51 6.15
C LYS A 14 8.59 -19.45 5.10
N PHE A 15 8.52 -18.17 5.43
CA PHE A 15 8.94 -17.11 4.53
C PHE A 15 10.44 -17.20 4.22
N LYS A 16 11.28 -17.40 5.23
CA LYS A 16 12.72 -17.59 5.02
C LYS A 16 13.04 -18.78 4.13
N SER A 17 12.34 -19.90 4.30
CA SER A 17 12.55 -21.08 3.47
C SER A 17 12.13 -20.89 2.00
N ILE A 18 11.10 -20.07 1.74
CA ILE A 18 10.66 -19.75 0.37
C ILE A 18 11.62 -18.78 -0.32
N ILE A 19 12.15 -17.82 0.41
CA ILE A 19 12.99 -16.75 -0.14
C ILE A 19 14.46 -17.18 -0.25
N GLY A 20 14.89 -18.11 0.61
CA GLY A 20 16.27 -18.54 0.69
C GLY A 20 17.20 -17.35 1.01
N ASP A 21 18.36 -17.33 0.37
CA ASP A 21 19.39 -16.29 0.54
C ASP A 21 19.29 -15.16 -0.50
N ASP A 22 18.08 -14.89 -1.04
CA ASP A 22 17.90 -13.78 -1.98
C ASP A 22 18.10 -12.43 -1.27
N HIS A 23 19.28 -11.84 -1.45
CA HIS A 23 19.67 -10.56 -0.87
C HIS A 23 18.81 -9.37 -1.34
N ASN A 24 18.00 -9.53 -2.41
CA ASN A 24 17.09 -8.50 -2.89
C ASN A 24 15.81 -8.41 -2.03
N ILE A 25 15.52 -9.44 -1.23
CA ILE A 25 14.35 -9.48 -0.36
C ILE A 25 14.78 -9.19 1.08
N ARG A 26 14.17 -8.17 1.66
CA ARG A 26 14.48 -7.70 3.03
C ARG A 26 13.25 -7.82 3.92
N PHE A 27 13.47 -8.20 5.18
CA PHE A 27 12.46 -8.27 6.24
C PHE A 27 12.84 -7.31 7.38
N PRO A 28 12.55 -6.02 7.28
CA PRO A 28 12.82 -5.08 8.37
C PRO A 28 11.90 -5.29 9.58
N GLY A 29 10.89 -6.15 9.47
CA GLY A 29 9.92 -6.37 10.53
C GLY A 29 8.88 -5.25 10.64
N TYR A 30 8.33 -5.08 11.84
CA TYR A 30 7.37 -4.01 12.12
C TYR A 30 8.09 -2.68 12.36
N ILE A 31 7.67 -1.64 11.65
CA ILE A 31 8.21 -0.29 11.79
C ILE A 31 7.20 0.53 12.60
N SER A 32 7.54 0.84 13.86
CA SER A 32 6.69 1.66 14.75
C SER A 32 7.01 3.16 14.68
N GLU A 33 8.23 3.51 14.29
CA GLU A 33 8.69 4.89 14.23
C GLU A 33 8.20 5.54 12.92
N ARG A 34 7.41 6.62 13.05
CA ARG A 34 6.79 7.31 11.89
C ARG A 34 7.82 7.75 10.84
N LYS A 35 8.96 8.27 11.28
CA LYS A 35 10.03 8.71 10.36
C LYS A 35 10.56 7.56 9.52
N LYS A 36 10.89 6.44 10.16
CA LYS A 36 11.37 5.23 9.47
C LYS A 36 10.32 4.64 8.51
N LEU A 37 9.04 4.76 8.87
CA LEU A 37 7.95 4.34 7.98
C LEU A 37 7.87 5.23 6.73
N ILE A 38 8.00 6.53 6.89
CA ILE A 38 8.06 7.48 5.76
C ILE A 38 9.27 7.18 4.89
N ASP A 39 10.45 6.99 5.48
CA ASP A 39 11.69 6.65 4.75
C ASP A 39 11.54 5.32 4.00
N ALA A 40 10.81 4.36 4.58
CA ALA A 40 10.49 3.11 3.90
C ALA A 40 9.63 3.34 2.64
N TYR A 41 8.57 4.16 2.71
CA TYR A 41 7.79 4.52 1.51
C TYR A 41 8.66 5.25 0.48
N ASP A 42 9.51 6.18 0.92
CA ASP A 42 10.33 6.99 0.02
C ASP A 42 11.44 6.20 -0.67
N SER A 43 11.93 5.17 -0.03
CA SER A 43 12.97 4.28 -0.58
C SER A 43 12.43 3.17 -1.50
N HIS A 44 11.10 3.04 -1.61
CA HIS A 44 10.45 2.03 -2.46
C HIS A 44 9.56 2.70 -3.52
N ASN A 45 9.34 2.02 -4.63
CA ASN A 45 8.61 2.59 -5.76
C ASN A 45 7.13 2.19 -5.78
N ILE A 46 6.78 1.01 -5.33
CA ILE A 46 5.43 0.46 -5.41
C ILE A 46 5.07 -0.17 -4.06
N LEU A 47 3.89 0.12 -3.53
CA LEU A 47 3.29 -0.66 -2.44
C LEU A 47 2.51 -1.83 -3.04
N ILE A 48 2.78 -3.04 -2.57
CA ILE A 48 1.98 -4.22 -2.88
C ILE A 48 1.22 -4.61 -1.61
N LEU A 49 -0.10 -4.65 -1.69
CA LEU A 49 -0.97 -5.06 -0.57
C LEU A 49 -1.66 -6.39 -0.92
N PRO A 50 -1.12 -7.53 -0.45
CA PRO A 50 -1.60 -8.85 -0.85
C PRO A 50 -2.75 -9.37 0.02
N SER A 51 -3.48 -8.51 0.71
CA SER A 51 -4.59 -8.87 1.59
C SER A 51 -5.73 -9.56 0.83
N TYR A 52 -6.43 -10.47 1.51
CA TYR A 52 -7.68 -11.08 1.03
C TYR A 52 -8.91 -10.28 1.45
N THR A 53 -8.79 -9.53 2.54
CA THR A 53 -9.87 -8.69 3.06
C THR A 53 -9.30 -7.43 3.68
N GLU A 54 -9.94 -6.31 3.40
CA GLU A 54 -9.62 -5.00 3.95
C GLU A 54 -10.88 -4.15 4.05
N GLY A 55 -10.99 -3.36 5.09
CA GLY A 55 -12.04 -2.35 5.21
C GLY A 55 -11.55 -1.00 4.67
N GLN A 56 -10.56 -0.43 5.35
CA GLN A 56 -9.90 0.83 4.97
C GLN A 56 -8.42 0.77 5.37
N PRO A 57 -7.56 0.23 4.50
CA PRO A 57 -6.14 0.08 4.80
C PRO A 57 -5.43 1.43 4.73
N TYR A 58 -5.01 1.97 5.87
CA TYR A 58 -4.26 3.24 5.96
C TYR A 58 -2.95 3.22 5.15
N VAL A 59 -2.31 2.07 5.02
CA VAL A 59 -1.09 1.90 4.23
C VAL A 59 -1.26 2.32 2.77
N VAL A 60 -2.48 2.21 2.22
CA VAL A 60 -2.79 2.66 0.86
C VAL A 60 -2.77 4.19 0.79
N ASP A 61 -3.43 4.86 1.73
CA ASP A 61 -3.45 6.33 1.77
C ASP A 61 -2.05 6.89 2.07
N GLU A 62 -1.28 6.24 2.95
CA GLU A 62 0.10 6.59 3.23
C GLU A 62 1.00 6.49 1.99
N ALA A 63 0.91 5.40 1.23
CA ALA A 63 1.67 5.20 -0.01
C ALA A 63 1.29 6.26 -1.06
N LEU A 64 0.00 6.47 -1.28
CA LEU A 64 -0.49 7.47 -2.24
C LEU A 64 -0.09 8.90 -1.84
N ALA A 65 -0.11 9.24 -0.55
CA ALA A 65 0.36 10.54 -0.05
C ALA A 65 1.86 10.76 -0.34
N ARG A 66 2.65 9.68 -0.43
CA ARG A 66 4.05 9.69 -0.86
C ARG A 66 4.22 9.50 -2.37
N ARG A 67 3.14 9.61 -3.15
CA ARG A 67 3.11 9.40 -4.61
C ARG A 67 3.64 8.03 -5.02
N ARG A 68 3.42 7.00 -4.19
CA ARG A 68 3.77 5.62 -4.53
C ARG A 68 2.53 4.92 -5.09
N PRO A 69 2.61 4.37 -6.31
CA PRO A 69 1.57 3.51 -6.84
C PRO A 69 1.30 2.33 -5.91
N VAL A 70 0.06 1.89 -5.88
CA VAL A 70 -0.36 0.76 -5.07
C VAL A 70 -0.88 -0.34 -5.98
N LEU A 71 -0.39 -1.56 -5.80
CA LEU A 71 -0.90 -2.76 -6.44
C LEU A 71 -1.65 -3.59 -5.42
N ILE A 72 -2.90 -3.87 -5.70
CA ILE A 72 -3.79 -4.72 -4.89
C ILE A 72 -4.31 -5.89 -5.72
N PHE A 73 -4.97 -6.83 -5.06
CA PHE A 73 -5.66 -7.92 -5.74
C PHE A 73 -7.17 -7.71 -5.79
N GLU A 74 -7.85 -8.43 -6.69
CA GLU A 74 -9.30 -8.27 -6.98
C GLU A 74 -10.15 -8.38 -5.71
N ASP A 75 -9.74 -9.22 -4.74
CA ASP A 75 -10.45 -9.46 -3.47
C ASP A 75 -10.76 -8.16 -2.70
N ILE A 76 -9.90 -7.16 -2.83
CA ILE A 76 -10.02 -5.88 -2.11
C ILE A 76 -10.22 -4.68 -3.05
N SER A 77 -10.65 -4.90 -4.29
CA SER A 77 -10.83 -3.83 -5.28
C SER A 77 -11.82 -2.73 -4.85
N HIS A 78 -12.74 -3.05 -3.95
CA HIS A 78 -13.69 -2.09 -3.37
C HIS A 78 -13.04 -0.92 -2.62
N ILE A 79 -11.76 -1.08 -2.21
CA ILE A 79 -11.02 0.00 -1.52
C ILE A 79 -10.58 1.13 -2.44
N ILE A 80 -10.68 1.01 -3.76
CA ILE A 80 -10.21 2.02 -4.72
C ILE A 80 -10.93 3.36 -4.50
N LYS A 81 -12.24 3.36 -4.35
CA LYS A 81 -13.07 4.54 -4.03
C LYS A 81 -12.72 5.79 -4.85
N GLY A 82 -12.44 5.62 -6.14
CA GLY A 82 -12.09 6.71 -7.07
C GLY A 82 -10.68 7.29 -6.93
N ARG A 83 -9.83 6.73 -6.06
CA ARG A 83 -8.43 7.17 -5.90
C ARG A 83 -7.58 6.79 -7.11
N LYS A 84 -6.75 7.72 -7.55
CA LYS A 84 -5.76 7.52 -8.61
C LYS A 84 -4.53 6.78 -8.09
N GLY A 85 -3.91 5.93 -8.94
CA GLY A 85 -2.66 5.24 -8.61
C GLY A 85 -2.83 3.91 -7.89
N ILE A 86 -4.06 3.38 -7.81
CA ILE A 86 -4.33 2.02 -7.35
C ILE A 86 -4.58 1.14 -8.56
N PHE A 87 -3.86 0.04 -8.66
CA PHE A 87 -3.91 -0.94 -9.74
C PHE A 87 -4.35 -2.30 -9.19
N VAL A 88 -5.17 -3.00 -9.95
CA VAL A 88 -5.74 -4.29 -9.55
C VAL A 88 -5.16 -5.40 -10.40
N SER A 89 -4.67 -6.45 -9.76
CA SER A 89 -4.20 -7.67 -10.41
C SER A 89 -5.03 -8.87 -9.97
N LYS A 90 -5.15 -9.85 -10.84
CA LYS A 90 -5.53 -11.20 -10.43
C LYS A 90 -4.41 -11.82 -9.59
N ARG A 91 -4.76 -12.86 -8.80
CA ARG A 91 -3.76 -13.60 -8.00
C ARG A 91 -3.04 -14.66 -8.85
N ASP A 92 -2.55 -14.26 -10.02
CA ASP A 92 -1.71 -15.08 -10.87
C ASP A 92 -0.47 -14.29 -11.32
N ILE A 93 0.58 -15.03 -11.65
CA ILE A 93 1.89 -14.43 -11.97
C ILE A 93 1.87 -13.60 -13.25
N ASN A 94 1.05 -13.96 -14.22
CA ASN A 94 0.99 -13.27 -15.50
C ASN A 94 0.34 -11.88 -15.34
N SER A 95 -0.84 -11.83 -14.72
CA SER A 95 -1.53 -10.58 -14.42
C SER A 95 -0.69 -9.67 -13.52
N PHE A 96 -0.10 -10.23 -12.46
CA PHE A 96 0.78 -9.48 -11.57
C PHE A 96 1.99 -8.88 -12.30
N SER A 97 2.66 -9.67 -13.16
CA SER A 97 3.81 -9.23 -13.93
C SER A 97 3.45 -8.15 -14.95
N GLU A 98 2.32 -8.32 -15.64
CA GLU A 98 1.82 -7.35 -16.62
C GLU A 98 1.53 -5.98 -15.95
N ILE A 99 0.76 -5.98 -14.87
CA ILE A 99 0.43 -4.75 -14.14
C ILE A 99 1.67 -4.10 -13.55
N SER A 100 2.59 -4.89 -12.99
CA SER A 100 3.85 -4.37 -12.45
C SER A 100 4.70 -3.70 -13.54
N LYS A 101 4.84 -4.30 -14.71
CA LYS A 101 5.54 -3.73 -15.86
C LYS A 101 4.85 -2.44 -16.34
N TYR A 102 3.52 -2.42 -16.40
CA TYR A 102 2.77 -1.22 -16.76
C TYR A 102 3.08 -0.07 -15.80
N ILE A 103 3.04 -0.32 -14.48
CA ILE A 103 3.33 0.69 -13.45
C ILE A 103 4.76 1.24 -13.63
N ILE A 104 5.74 0.35 -13.83
CA ILE A 104 7.16 0.74 -14.00
C ILE A 104 7.32 1.61 -15.24
N ASN A 105 6.78 1.20 -16.37
CA ASN A 105 6.91 1.89 -17.65
C ASN A 105 6.21 3.26 -17.67
N ASN A 106 5.17 3.45 -16.83
CA ASN A 106 4.39 4.69 -16.79
C ASN A 106 4.60 5.47 -15.47
N TYR A 107 5.65 5.19 -14.72
CA TYR A 107 5.80 5.59 -13.33
C TYR A 107 5.61 7.09 -13.09
N LYS A 108 6.29 7.96 -13.87
CA LYS A 108 6.19 9.42 -13.73
C LYS A 108 4.77 9.93 -13.96
N LYS A 109 4.11 9.47 -15.02
CA LYS A 109 2.72 9.83 -15.33
C LYS A 109 1.77 9.41 -14.21
N ILE A 110 1.97 8.21 -13.66
CA ILE A 110 1.18 7.71 -12.54
C ILE A 110 1.38 8.58 -11.30
N GLN A 111 2.61 9.00 -10.99
CA GLN A 111 2.90 9.90 -9.87
C GLN A 111 2.20 11.27 -10.01
N GLU A 112 2.13 11.80 -11.23
CA GLU A 112 1.39 13.04 -11.53
C GLU A 112 -0.11 12.86 -11.28
N GLU A 113 -0.69 11.73 -11.72
CA GLU A 113 -2.10 11.41 -11.47
C GLU A 113 -2.40 11.21 -9.98
N ILE A 114 -1.53 10.53 -9.24
CA ILE A 114 -1.64 10.39 -7.78
C ILE A 114 -1.66 11.75 -7.09
N GLY A 115 -0.86 12.70 -7.57
CA GLY A 115 -0.82 14.06 -7.04
C GLY A 115 -2.14 14.82 -7.11
N LYS A 116 -3.10 14.37 -7.93
CA LYS A 116 -4.45 14.94 -8.05
C LYS A 116 -5.44 14.37 -7.02
N ASN A 117 -5.06 13.34 -6.25
CA ASN A 117 -5.89 12.81 -5.18
C ASN A 117 -6.11 13.85 -4.08
N LYS A 118 -7.36 13.95 -3.62
CA LYS A 118 -7.68 14.74 -2.43
C LYS A 118 -7.64 13.81 -1.22
N PHE A 119 -6.62 13.96 -0.40
CA PHE A 119 -6.55 13.22 0.88
C PHE A 119 -7.31 13.98 1.96
N PRO A 120 -8.12 13.31 2.78
CA PRO A 120 -8.74 13.94 3.93
C PRO A 120 -7.62 14.39 4.89
N LEU A 121 -7.46 15.70 5.05
CA LEU A 121 -6.62 16.24 6.11
C LEU A 121 -7.28 15.91 7.45
N GLU A 122 -6.48 15.54 8.44
CA GLU A 122 -6.96 15.21 9.81
C GLU A 122 -7.93 16.27 10.35
N LYS A 123 -7.63 17.56 10.12
CA LYS A 123 -8.52 18.70 10.45
C LYS A 123 -9.90 18.62 9.77
N ASN A 124 -10.00 18.11 8.56
CA ASN A 124 -11.26 17.99 7.84
C ASN A 124 -12.10 16.82 8.35
N MET A 125 -11.46 15.76 8.81
CA MET A 125 -12.14 14.62 9.42
C MET A 125 -12.78 15.01 10.77
N PHE A 126 -12.06 15.72 11.63
CA PHE A 126 -12.62 16.25 12.89
C PHE A 126 -13.76 17.24 12.65
N LYS A 127 -13.64 18.11 11.64
CA LYS A 127 -14.72 19.03 11.27
C LYS A 127 -15.96 18.29 10.78
N GLN A 128 -15.82 17.28 9.92
CA GLN A 128 -16.95 16.46 9.44
C GLN A 128 -17.65 15.73 10.59
N ILE A 129 -16.89 15.17 11.54
CA ILE A 129 -17.44 14.50 12.73
C ILE A 129 -18.17 15.52 13.60
N SER A 130 -17.60 16.71 13.85
CA SER A 130 -18.21 17.78 14.61
C SER A 130 -19.53 18.25 13.96
N ASP A 131 -19.54 18.42 12.63
CA ASP A 131 -20.72 18.84 11.88
C ASP A 131 -21.86 17.79 11.90
N ILE A 132 -21.51 16.51 12.04
CA ILE A 132 -22.49 15.43 12.19
C ILE A 132 -23.10 15.44 13.61
N ILE A 133 -22.26 15.63 14.64
CA ILE A 133 -22.70 15.65 16.03
C ILE A 133 -23.55 16.89 16.35
N SER A 134 -23.23 18.03 15.75
CA SER A 134 -23.97 19.29 15.99
C SER A 134 -25.30 19.38 15.24
N LYS A 135 -25.66 18.43 14.37
CA LYS A 135 -26.94 18.37 13.65
C LYS A 135 -27.99 17.49 14.31
N ASN A 136 -27.67 16.88 15.43
CA ASN A 136 -28.58 16.15 16.33
C ASN A 136 -28.84 16.94 17.59
#